data_b2a320c52c01782e1dfe4433069fd099
#
_entry.id   b2a320c52c01782e1dfe4433069fd099
#
_cell.length_a   1.000
_cell.length_b   1.000
_cell.length_c   1.000
_cell.angle_alpha   90.00
_cell.angle_beta   90.00
_cell.angle_gamma   90.00
#
_symmetry.space_group_name_H-M   'P 1'
#
loop_
_entity.id
_entity.type
_entity.pdbx_description
1 polymer ?
#
loop_
_entity_poly.entity_id
_entity_poly.type
_entity_poly.pdbx_seq_one_letter_code
_entity_poly.pdbx_strand_id
1 'polypeptide(L)'
;MNAVIDAPEAISLRRQLCDFVAAGSTEVTTHDEKVLDELARVLPAGFPVYVAHTPKATPDDIVRVALRIQALGLTASPHIVARRVVDPQRLRDRLLALVAGGVEQVLLVAGDLATPIGPFTSTLDLLDSGVLRDVGIKRLGVAGHPEGHPAVGDEVLWEVLERKQAYGRATGLRMHIATQFGFDSLSLISFERGLAAREISLPIHAGVAGPTPFTKLLKYAAHCGVGASLRAVTGNALSLGRLPHLVTRSDEMLLGVYRAKQANAESRIFAPHFFAFGGVLETARWLRAIIDGSFELDSAERGFSIKT
;
A
#
# COMPACT_ATOMS: atom_id res chain seq x y z
N MET A 1 19.15 -48.26 15.97
CA MET A 1 19.58 -46.85 16.10
C MET A 1 18.61 -46.03 15.24
N ASN A 2 17.47 -45.59 15.85
CA ASN A 2 16.45 -44.83 15.15
C ASN A 2 16.87 -43.35 15.16
N ALA A 3 17.19 -42.82 13.98
CA ALA A 3 17.39 -41.40 13.83
C ALA A 3 16.02 -40.72 14.05
N VAL A 4 15.89 -39.97 15.12
CA VAL A 4 14.79 -39.02 15.34
C VAL A 4 15.00 -37.92 14.29
N ILE A 5 14.17 -37.90 13.27
CA ILE A 5 14.09 -36.78 12.34
C ILE A 5 13.39 -35.68 13.15
N ASP A 6 14.18 -34.70 13.64
CA ASP A 6 13.63 -33.51 14.26
C ASP A 6 12.66 -32.84 13.27
N ALA A 7 11.39 -32.76 13.65
CA ALA A 7 10.41 -31.98 12.92
C ALA A 7 10.88 -30.52 12.91
N PRO A 8 10.81 -29.79 11.77
CA PRO A 8 11.26 -28.41 11.72
C PRO A 8 10.50 -27.61 12.78
N GLU A 9 11.26 -26.93 13.66
CA GLU A 9 10.72 -26.06 14.69
C GLU A 9 9.73 -25.07 14.06
N ALA A 10 8.49 -25.08 14.52
CA ALA A 10 7.48 -24.15 14.01
C ALA A 10 7.93 -22.71 14.25
N ILE A 11 8.13 -21.96 13.17
CA ILE A 11 8.53 -20.54 13.23
C ILE A 11 7.49 -19.79 14.06
N SER A 12 7.92 -19.09 15.11
CA SER A 12 6.99 -18.37 16.01
C SER A 12 6.21 -17.28 15.25
N LEU A 13 4.96 -17.02 15.67
CA LEU A 13 4.12 -15.94 15.12
C LEU A 13 4.86 -14.60 15.10
N ARG A 14 5.65 -14.32 16.13
CA ARG A 14 6.49 -13.12 16.21
C ARG A 14 7.47 -13.03 15.03
N ARG A 15 8.22 -14.07 14.75
CA ARG A 15 9.18 -14.11 13.64
C ARG A 15 8.49 -13.96 12.29
N GLN A 16 7.38 -14.67 12.12
CA GLN A 16 6.59 -14.59 10.90
C GLN A 16 6.04 -13.19 10.65
N LEU A 17 5.61 -12.48 11.72
CA LEU A 17 5.15 -11.10 11.61
C LEU A 17 6.29 -10.13 11.28
N CYS A 18 7.50 -10.33 11.84
CA CYS A 18 8.69 -9.57 11.46
C CYS A 18 8.96 -9.69 9.95
N ASP A 19 8.98 -10.91 9.43
CA ASP A 19 9.26 -11.18 8.02
C ASP A 19 8.15 -10.60 7.11
N PHE A 20 6.89 -10.68 7.54
CA PHE A 20 5.75 -10.12 6.82
C PHE A 20 5.84 -8.58 6.70
N VAL A 21 6.22 -7.90 7.79
CA VAL A 21 6.38 -6.44 7.80
C VAL A 21 7.65 -6.02 7.05
N ALA A 22 8.73 -6.80 7.13
CA ALA A 22 9.96 -6.54 6.39
C ALA A 22 9.77 -6.59 4.86
N ALA A 23 8.81 -7.39 4.38
CA ALA A 23 8.41 -7.43 2.97
C ALA A 23 7.43 -6.30 2.58
N GLY A 24 7.03 -5.47 3.54
CA GLY A 24 6.04 -4.41 3.37
C GLY A 24 6.56 -3.17 2.66
N SER A 25 5.74 -2.13 2.70
CA SER A 25 6.03 -0.81 2.12
C SER A 25 5.35 0.28 2.92
N THR A 26 5.83 1.51 2.79
CA THR A 26 5.13 2.70 3.33
C THR A 26 5.01 3.78 2.28
N GLU A 27 4.37 4.90 2.62
CA GLU A 27 4.26 6.03 1.70
C GLU A 27 4.69 7.35 2.35
N VAL A 28 5.13 8.26 1.49
CA VAL A 28 5.42 9.65 1.79
C VAL A 28 4.70 10.55 0.79
N THR A 29 4.64 11.83 1.10
CA THR A 29 4.22 12.88 0.17
C THR A 29 5.40 13.79 -0.16
N THR A 30 5.25 14.70 -1.12
CA THR A 30 6.27 15.72 -1.42
C THR A 30 6.54 16.69 -0.25
N HIS A 31 5.61 16.79 0.71
CA HIS A 31 5.79 17.61 1.92
C HIS A 31 6.75 16.97 2.94
N ASP A 32 7.00 15.65 2.81
CA ASP A 32 7.85 14.89 3.73
C ASP A 32 9.32 14.88 3.29
N GLU A 33 9.69 15.58 2.23
CA GLU A 33 11.04 15.60 1.66
C GLU A 33 12.12 15.94 2.70
N LYS A 34 11.82 16.83 3.62
CA LYS A 34 12.75 17.26 4.69
C LYS A 34 13.12 16.16 5.70
N VAL A 35 12.33 15.10 5.79
CA VAL A 35 12.55 13.98 6.73
C VAL A 35 13.07 12.73 6.05
N LEU A 36 13.33 12.72 4.75
CA LEU A 36 13.76 11.54 4.00
C LEU A 36 15.11 10.99 4.46
N ASP A 37 16.06 11.84 4.85
CA ASP A 37 17.37 11.40 5.37
C ASP A 37 17.21 10.64 6.70
N GLU A 38 16.29 11.07 7.57
CA GLU A 38 15.99 10.37 8.81
C GLU A 38 15.21 9.08 8.52
N LEU A 39 14.25 9.14 7.59
CA LEU A 39 13.49 7.97 7.15
C LEU A 39 14.42 6.85 6.67
N ALA A 40 15.42 7.18 5.85
CA ALA A 40 16.39 6.22 5.31
C ALA A 40 17.34 5.64 6.39
N ARG A 41 17.56 6.36 7.49
CA ARG A 41 18.31 5.83 8.65
C ARG A 41 17.47 4.86 9.50
N VAL A 42 16.17 5.05 9.52
CA VAL A 42 15.24 4.24 10.32
C VAL A 42 14.83 2.95 9.58
N LEU A 43 14.43 3.06 8.32
CA LEU A 43 13.98 1.91 7.54
C LEU A 43 15.14 1.04 7.06
N PRO A 44 14.94 -0.27 6.85
CA PRO A 44 15.94 -1.12 6.23
C PRO A 44 16.33 -0.64 4.83
N ALA A 45 17.59 -0.85 4.44
CA ALA A 45 18.03 -0.59 3.07
C ALA A 45 17.14 -1.33 2.06
N GLY A 46 16.79 -0.66 0.97
CA GLY A 46 15.90 -1.21 -0.06
C GLY A 46 14.41 -1.25 0.31
N PHE A 47 14.01 -0.80 1.51
CA PHE A 47 12.59 -0.81 1.90
C PHE A 47 11.74 0.03 0.93
N PRO A 48 10.61 -0.51 0.42
CA PRO A 48 9.78 0.19 -0.57
C PRO A 48 9.06 1.40 0.03
N VAL A 49 9.22 2.57 -0.61
CA VAL A 49 8.56 3.82 -0.22
C VAL A 49 7.81 4.41 -1.42
N TYR A 50 6.51 4.49 -1.29
CA TYR A 50 5.64 5.09 -2.30
C TYR A 50 5.64 6.62 -2.15
N VAL A 51 5.58 7.34 -3.28
CA VAL A 51 5.45 8.79 -3.28
C VAL A 51 4.05 9.17 -3.72
N ALA A 52 3.20 9.45 -2.74
CA ALA A 52 1.80 9.79 -2.98
C ALA A 52 1.66 11.18 -3.62
N HIS A 53 0.87 11.24 -4.69
CA HIS A 53 0.58 12.49 -5.38
C HIS A 53 -0.56 13.23 -4.68
N THR A 54 -0.22 14.29 -3.95
CA THR A 54 -1.21 15.18 -3.32
C THR A 54 -1.74 16.22 -4.31
N PRO A 55 -2.90 16.86 -4.06
CA PRO A 55 -3.47 17.87 -4.97
C PRO A 55 -2.54 19.03 -5.30
N LYS A 56 -1.62 19.38 -4.38
CA LYS A 56 -0.68 20.50 -4.55
C LYS A 56 0.67 20.08 -5.16
N ALA A 57 0.97 18.80 -5.23
CA ALA A 57 2.21 18.29 -5.79
C ALA A 57 2.20 18.41 -7.32
N THR A 58 3.32 18.82 -7.90
CA THR A 58 3.54 18.74 -9.34
C THR A 58 4.13 17.37 -9.72
N PRO A 59 3.96 16.90 -10.96
CA PRO A 59 4.61 15.69 -11.41
C PRO A 59 6.15 15.74 -11.27
N ASP A 60 6.76 16.90 -11.40
CA ASP A 60 8.22 17.06 -11.27
C ASP A 60 8.66 16.96 -9.80
N ASP A 61 7.83 17.42 -8.84
CA ASP A 61 8.07 17.17 -7.41
C ASP A 61 8.04 15.68 -7.09
N ILE A 62 7.12 14.92 -7.68
CA ILE A 62 7.04 13.47 -7.49
C ILE A 62 8.32 12.80 -8.01
N VAL A 63 8.79 13.18 -9.21
CA VAL A 63 10.04 12.67 -9.77
C VAL A 63 11.22 12.99 -8.86
N ARG A 64 11.36 14.24 -8.42
CA ARG A 64 12.45 14.71 -7.56
C ARG A 64 12.51 13.95 -6.23
N VAL A 65 11.35 13.80 -5.56
CA VAL A 65 11.26 13.05 -4.29
C VAL A 65 11.56 11.58 -4.49
N ALA A 66 11.05 10.95 -5.56
CA ALA A 66 11.33 9.55 -5.86
C ALA A 66 12.83 9.29 -6.12
N LEU A 67 13.48 10.17 -6.89
CA LEU A 67 14.94 10.09 -7.13
C LEU A 67 15.74 10.28 -5.85
N ARG A 68 15.30 11.18 -4.95
CA ARG A 68 15.93 11.36 -3.64
C ARG A 68 15.81 10.11 -2.77
N ILE A 69 14.64 9.49 -2.71
CA ILE A 69 14.41 8.22 -1.99
C ILE A 69 15.34 7.13 -2.53
N GLN A 70 15.43 7.00 -3.85
CA GLN A 70 16.29 6.01 -4.50
C GLN A 70 17.77 6.27 -4.18
N ALA A 71 18.24 7.52 -4.22
CA ALA A 71 19.59 7.92 -3.88
C ALA A 71 19.95 7.66 -2.41
N LEU A 72 18.96 7.62 -1.51
CA LEU A 72 19.13 7.29 -0.10
C LEU A 72 19.17 5.78 0.17
N GLY A 73 19.14 4.94 -0.86
CA GLY A 73 19.21 3.47 -0.73
C GLY A 73 17.88 2.81 -0.37
N LEU A 74 16.75 3.52 -0.47
CA LEU A 74 15.40 2.97 -0.38
C LEU A 74 14.87 2.66 -1.79
N THR A 75 13.79 1.90 -1.91
CA THR A 75 13.15 1.60 -3.21
C THR A 75 11.97 2.52 -3.45
N ALA A 76 12.10 3.46 -4.38
CA ALA A 76 11.04 4.40 -4.71
C ALA A 76 9.93 3.78 -5.57
N SER A 77 8.67 4.12 -5.26
CA SER A 77 7.48 3.77 -6.05
C SER A 77 6.58 5.01 -6.21
N PRO A 78 6.87 5.92 -7.17
CA PRO A 78 6.06 7.11 -7.35
C PRO A 78 4.67 6.79 -7.92
N HIS A 79 3.66 7.57 -7.50
CA HIS A 79 2.32 7.53 -8.07
C HIS A 79 2.31 8.23 -9.44
N ILE A 80 1.74 7.55 -10.41
CA ILE A 80 1.38 8.12 -11.71
C ILE A 80 -0.14 8.29 -11.74
N VAL A 81 -0.60 9.52 -11.73
CA VAL A 81 -2.03 9.87 -11.67
C VAL A 81 -2.53 10.16 -13.07
N ALA A 82 -3.32 9.24 -13.65
CA ALA A 82 -3.75 9.30 -15.04
C ALA A 82 -4.44 10.64 -15.40
N ARG A 83 -5.41 11.08 -14.59
CA ARG A 83 -6.17 12.32 -14.83
C ARG A 83 -5.35 13.61 -14.68
N ARG A 84 -4.08 13.50 -14.21
CA ARG A 84 -3.13 14.62 -14.09
C ARG A 84 -2.01 14.60 -15.13
N VAL A 85 -2.05 13.68 -16.07
CA VAL A 85 -1.12 13.63 -17.21
C VAL A 85 -1.61 14.57 -18.29
N VAL A 86 -0.95 15.71 -18.42
CA VAL A 86 -1.27 16.72 -19.44
C VAL A 86 -0.81 16.26 -20.83
N ASP A 87 0.38 15.64 -20.89
CA ASP A 87 1.07 15.30 -22.12
C ASP A 87 1.74 13.92 -21.99
N PRO A 88 1.39 12.94 -22.82
CA PRO A 88 1.99 11.60 -22.82
C PRO A 88 3.51 11.62 -23.03
N GLN A 89 4.05 12.52 -23.87
CA GLN A 89 5.48 12.60 -24.10
C GLN A 89 6.22 13.08 -22.85
N ARG A 90 5.71 14.09 -22.17
CA ARG A 90 6.29 14.55 -20.89
C ARG A 90 6.22 13.47 -19.81
N LEU A 91 5.16 12.66 -19.80
CA LEU A 91 5.11 11.52 -18.88
C LEU A 91 6.21 10.51 -19.24
N ARG A 92 6.39 10.20 -20.52
CA ARG A 92 7.45 9.29 -20.95
C ARG A 92 8.84 9.79 -20.57
N ASP A 93 9.12 11.08 -20.75
CA ASP A 93 10.40 11.69 -20.38
C ASP A 93 10.67 11.57 -18.87
N ARG A 94 9.64 11.79 -18.03
CA ARG A 94 9.73 11.59 -16.58
C ARG A 94 9.95 10.14 -16.19
N LEU A 95 9.29 9.20 -16.84
CA LEU A 95 9.51 7.77 -16.61
C LEU A 95 10.92 7.35 -16.96
N LEU A 96 11.47 7.85 -18.08
CA LEU A 96 12.85 7.61 -18.47
C LEU A 96 13.83 8.21 -17.44
N ALA A 97 13.58 9.42 -16.96
CA ALA A 97 14.39 10.04 -15.89
C ALA A 97 14.35 9.23 -14.58
N LEU A 98 13.17 8.74 -14.18
CA LEU A 98 13.01 7.85 -13.02
C LEU A 98 13.84 6.58 -13.17
N VAL A 99 13.73 5.91 -14.32
CA VAL A 99 14.46 4.67 -14.61
C VAL A 99 15.98 4.91 -14.66
N ALA A 100 16.43 6.02 -15.28
CA ALA A 100 17.84 6.41 -15.28
C ALA A 100 18.38 6.63 -13.86
N GLY A 101 17.53 7.08 -12.93
CA GLY A 101 17.84 7.19 -11.50
C GLY A 101 17.64 5.92 -10.68
N GLY A 102 17.38 4.77 -11.32
CA GLY A 102 17.26 3.46 -10.67
C GLY A 102 15.85 3.10 -10.16
N VAL A 103 14.83 3.91 -10.47
CA VAL A 103 13.44 3.59 -10.11
C VAL A 103 12.87 2.57 -11.09
N GLU A 104 12.47 1.40 -10.59
CA GLU A 104 11.97 0.30 -11.41
C GLU A 104 10.47 0.04 -11.24
N GLN A 105 9.84 0.74 -10.29
CA GLN A 105 8.44 0.52 -9.91
C GLN A 105 7.67 1.84 -9.87
N VAL A 106 6.42 1.81 -10.31
CA VAL A 106 5.45 2.91 -10.17
C VAL A 106 4.09 2.36 -9.71
N LEU A 107 3.26 3.22 -9.10
CA LEU A 107 1.86 2.91 -8.81
C LEU A 107 0.95 3.73 -9.73
N LEU A 108 0.06 3.06 -10.47
CA LEU A 108 -0.95 3.72 -11.29
C LEU A 108 -2.23 3.94 -10.52
N VAL A 109 -2.67 5.19 -10.47
CA VAL A 109 -3.96 5.60 -9.91
C VAL A 109 -4.71 6.48 -10.91
N ALA A 110 -6.05 6.43 -10.89
CA ALA A 110 -6.85 7.28 -11.77
C ALA A 110 -6.75 8.76 -11.36
N GLY A 111 -6.84 9.04 -10.07
CA GLY A 111 -6.87 10.38 -9.49
C GLY A 111 -8.29 10.86 -9.21
N ASP A 112 -8.38 11.94 -8.45
CA ASP A 112 -9.59 12.53 -7.86
C ASP A 112 -10.20 13.68 -8.66
N LEU A 113 -9.55 14.13 -9.74
CA LEU A 113 -10.07 15.21 -10.57
C LEU A 113 -11.36 14.79 -11.26
N ALA A 114 -12.42 15.57 -11.12
CA ALA A 114 -13.69 15.33 -11.83
C ALA A 114 -13.49 15.41 -13.36
N THR A 115 -12.70 16.40 -13.81
CA THR A 115 -12.31 16.56 -15.23
C THR A 115 -10.81 16.33 -15.37
N PRO A 116 -10.36 15.37 -16.21
CA PRO A 116 -8.95 15.19 -16.51
C PRO A 116 -8.34 16.46 -17.12
N ILE A 117 -7.07 16.72 -16.84
CA ILE A 117 -6.34 17.87 -17.42
C ILE A 117 -5.63 17.55 -18.73
N GLY A 118 -5.74 16.32 -19.20
CA GLY A 118 -5.12 15.81 -20.43
C GLY A 118 -5.91 14.64 -21.01
N PRO A 119 -5.28 13.80 -21.85
CA PRO A 119 -5.99 12.81 -22.64
C PRO A 119 -6.49 11.58 -21.86
N PHE A 120 -6.05 11.37 -20.63
CA PHE A 120 -6.35 10.14 -19.86
C PHE A 120 -7.44 10.36 -18.83
N THR A 121 -8.52 9.59 -18.93
CA THR A 121 -9.65 9.60 -17.97
C THR A 121 -9.50 8.51 -16.91
N SER A 122 -8.74 7.46 -17.23
CA SER A 122 -8.55 6.27 -16.41
C SER A 122 -7.12 5.72 -16.50
N THR A 123 -6.80 4.79 -15.62
CA THR A 123 -5.53 4.05 -15.69
C THR A 123 -5.46 3.12 -16.90
N LEU A 124 -6.61 2.67 -17.43
CA LEU A 124 -6.64 1.84 -18.63
C LEU A 124 -6.23 2.65 -19.86
N ASP A 125 -6.72 3.88 -20.02
CA ASP A 125 -6.31 4.76 -21.12
C ASP A 125 -4.80 4.95 -21.15
N LEU A 126 -4.21 5.08 -19.95
CA LEU A 126 -2.76 5.24 -19.79
C LEU A 126 -2.01 3.96 -20.19
N LEU A 127 -2.52 2.78 -19.82
CA LEU A 127 -1.95 1.49 -20.25
C LEU A 127 -2.08 1.29 -21.76
N ASP A 128 -3.26 1.55 -22.31
CA ASP A 128 -3.58 1.37 -23.73
C ASP A 128 -2.78 2.34 -24.63
N SER A 129 -2.38 3.51 -24.11
CA SER A 129 -1.53 4.48 -24.85
C SER A 129 -0.13 3.96 -25.17
N GLY A 130 0.32 2.92 -24.48
CA GLY A 130 1.67 2.39 -24.63
C GLY A 130 2.79 3.25 -24.04
N VAL A 131 2.49 4.35 -23.34
CA VAL A 131 3.50 5.27 -22.76
C VAL A 131 4.44 4.58 -21.77
N LEU A 132 3.99 3.47 -21.16
CA LEU A 132 4.79 2.65 -20.24
C LEU A 132 5.67 1.61 -20.96
N ARG A 133 5.50 1.43 -22.27
CA ARG A 133 6.29 0.46 -23.02
C ARG A 133 7.71 0.99 -23.22
N ASP A 134 8.67 0.09 -23.16
CA ASP A 134 10.07 0.35 -23.49
C ASP A 134 10.73 1.49 -22.69
N VAL A 135 10.13 1.90 -21.56
CA VAL A 135 10.73 2.89 -20.65
C VAL A 135 11.60 2.25 -19.57
N GLY A 136 11.55 0.92 -19.39
CA GLY A 136 12.39 0.21 -18.42
C GLY A 136 11.75 0.00 -17.05
N ILE A 137 10.49 0.40 -16.84
CA ILE A 137 9.72 0.05 -15.62
C ILE A 137 9.51 -1.47 -15.61
N LYS A 138 9.81 -2.11 -14.46
CA LYS A 138 9.75 -3.57 -14.29
C LYS A 138 8.56 -4.03 -13.45
N ARG A 139 8.06 -3.15 -12.58
CA ARG A 139 6.96 -3.45 -11.66
C ARG A 139 5.90 -2.35 -11.70
N LEU A 140 4.65 -2.76 -11.69
CA LEU A 140 3.51 -1.87 -11.78
C LEU A 140 2.51 -2.16 -10.67
N GLY A 141 2.41 -1.26 -9.71
CA GLY A 141 1.33 -1.26 -8.73
C GLY A 141 0.03 -0.72 -9.35
N VAL A 142 -1.08 -1.28 -8.96
CA VAL A 142 -2.43 -0.80 -9.29
C VAL A 142 -3.28 -0.70 -8.05
N ALA A 143 -4.19 0.27 -8.01
CA ALA A 143 -5.07 0.43 -6.85
C ALA A 143 -6.10 -0.70 -6.75
N GLY A 144 -6.35 -1.17 -5.51
CA GLY A 144 -7.45 -2.05 -5.13
C GLY A 144 -8.35 -1.39 -4.09
N HIS A 145 -9.64 -1.68 -4.14
CA HIS A 145 -10.65 -1.05 -3.29
C HIS A 145 -11.48 -2.11 -2.56
N PRO A 146 -11.01 -2.66 -1.43
CA PRO A 146 -11.70 -3.71 -0.68
C PRO A 146 -13.10 -3.34 -0.22
N GLU A 147 -13.37 -2.06 0.00
CA GLU A 147 -14.68 -1.52 0.43
C GLU A 147 -15.46 -0.85 -0.70
N GLY A 148 -15.03 -1.05 -1.97
CA GLY A 148 -15.57 -0.34 -3.11
C GLY A 148 -14.98 1.06 -3.29
N HIS A 149 -15.52 1.82 -4.24
CA HIS A 149 -15.08 3.19 -4.54
C HIS A 149 -16.30 4.12 -4.64
N PRO A 150 -16.27 5.33 -4.04
CA PRO A 150 -17.44 6.18 -3.94
C PRO A 150 -18.01 6.66 -5.30
N ALA A 151 -17.19 6.67 -6.33
CA ALA A 151 -17.55 7.18 -7.66
C ALA A 151 -17.51 6.11 -8.77
N VAL A 152 -17.23 4.84 -8.45
CA VAL A 152 -17.10 3.77 -9.45
C VAL A 152 -17.81 2.52 -8.92
N GLY A 153 -18.70 1.95 -9.73
CA GLY A 153 -19.41 0.73 -9.36
C GLY A 153 -18.48 -0.50 -9.27
N ASP A 154 -18.85 -1.44 -8.41
CA ASP A 154 -18.00 -2.60 -8.10
C ASP A 154 -17.66 -3.45 -9.33
N GLU A 155 -18.62 -3.70 -10.23
CA GLU A 155 -18.34 -4.49 -11.45
C GLU A 155 -17.29 -3.81 -12.33
N VAL A 156 -17.33 -2.49 -12.47
CA VAL A 156 -16.33 -1.73 -13.22
C VAL A 156 -14.94 -1.85 -12.55
N LEU A 157 -14.88 -1.85 -11.22
CA LEU A 157 -13.62 -2.04 -10.48
C LEU A 157 -13.03 -3.44 -10.77
N TRP A 158 -13.86 -4.47 -10.83
CA TRP A 158 -13.44 -5.83 -11.16
C TRP A 158 -12.94 -5.94 -12.61
N GLU A 159 -13.70 -5.48 -13.58
CA GLU A 159 -13.31 -5.45 -15.00
C GLU A 159 -11.97 -4.73 -15.21
N VAL A 160 -11.77 -3.60 -14.52
CA VAL A 160 -10.51 -2.86 -14.58
C VAL A 160 -9.34 -3.68 -14.05
N LEU A 161 -9.51 -4.45 -12.98
CA LEU A 161 -8.46 -5.33 -12.44
C LEU A 161 -8.15 -6.50 -13.38
N GLU A 162 -9.18 -7.11 -13.99
CA GLU A 162 -9.03 -8.16 -14.99
C GLU A 162 -8.23 -7.66 -16.20
N ARG A 163 -8.58 -6.49 -16.76
CA ARG A 163 -7.85 -5.86 -17.86
C ARG A 163 -6.41 -5.53 -17.49
N LYS A 164 -6.16 -5.05 -16.28
CA LYS A 164 -4.80 -4.78 -15.78
C LYS A 164 -3.99 -6.06 -15.68
N GLN A 165 -4.56 -7.13 -15.15
CA GLN A 165 -3.90 -8.44 -15.13
C GLN A 165 -3.57 -8.93 -16.54
N ALA A 166 -4.52 -8.82 -17.48
CA ALA A 166 -4.30 -9.19 -18.88
C ALA A 166 -3.17 -8.38 -19.52
N TYR A 167 -3.11 -7.07 -19.23
CA TYR A 167 -2.01 -6.21 -19.68
C TYR A 167 -0.66 -6.68 -19.14
N GLY A 168 -0.57 -7.00 -17.84
CA GLY A 168 0.66 -7.52 -17.24
C GLY A 168 1.14 -8.82 -17.89
N ARG A 169 0.20 -9.76 -18.14
CA ARG A 169 0.50 -11.01 -18.83
C ARG A 169 0.99 -10.79 -20.27
N ALA A 170 0.36 -9.87 -21.00
CA ALA A 170 0.71 -9.58 -22.39
C ALA A 170 2.06 -8.85 -22.53
N THR A 171 2.45 -8.04 -21.53
CA THR A 171 3.67 -7.21 -21.58
C THR A 171 4.84 -7.79 -20.80
N GLY A 172 4.62 -8.83 -19.98
CA GLY A 172 5.62 -9.37 -19.06
C GLY A 172 5.91 -8.49 -17.84
N LEU A 173 5.16 -7.40 -17.64
CA LEU A 173 5.28 -6.53 -16.47
C LEU A 173 4.79 -7.26 -15.20
N ARG A 174 5.63 -7.27 -14.18
CA ARG A 174 5.22 -7.79 -12.86
C ARG A 174 4.27 -6.79 -12.21
N MET A 175 3.04 -7.22 -11.96
CA MET A 175 2.00 -6.37 -11.37
C MET A 175 1.62 -6.83 -9.97
N HIS A 176 1.16 -5.88 -9.16
CA HIS A 176 0.57 -6.13 -7.85
C HIS A 176 -0.56 -5.13 -7.57
N ILE A 177 -1.43 -5.49 -6.64
CA ILE A 177 -2.50 -4.61 -6.15
C ILE A 177 -2.01 -3.97 -4.85
N ALA A 178 -1.98 -2.64 -4.77
CA ALA A 178 -1.89 -1.92 -3.52
C ALA A 178 -3.32 -1.51 -3.13
N THR A 179 -3.83 -2.05 -2.01
CA THR A 179 -5.21 -1.75 -1.63
C THR A 179 -5.30 -0.43 -0.86
N GLN A 180 -6.47 0.19 -0.91
CA GLN A 180 -6.84 1.22 0.03
C GLN A 180 -6.74 0.67 1.45
N PHE A 181 -6.42 1.52 2.43
CA PHE A 181 -6.44 1.11 3.84
C PHE A 181 -7.87 0.76 4.30
N GLY A 182 -7.96 -0.09 5.31
CA GLY A 182 -9.19 -0.44 6.00
C GLY A 182 -9.01 -0.39 7.51
N PHE A 183 -10.10 -0.57 8.24
CA PHE A 183 -10.11 -0.59 9.71
C PHE A 183 -10.25 -2.01 10.28
N ASP A 184 -10.59 -2.97 9.44
CA ASP A 184 -10.64 -4.40 9.77
C ASP A 184 -10.17 -5.24 8.57
N SER A 185 -9.85 -6.50 8.85
CA SER A 185 -9.38 -7.43 7.82
C SER A 185 -10.50 -8.09 7.01
N LEU A 186 -11.78 -7.93 7.38
CA LEU A 186 -12.90 -8.66 6.76
C LEU A 186 -13.13 -8.19 5.33
N SER A 187 -13.08 -6.88 5.09
CA SER A 187 -13.21 -6.30 3.75
C SER A 187 -12.10 -6.81 2.83
N LEU A 188 -10.87 -6.93 3.33
CA LEU A 188 -9.74 -7.48 2.57
C LEU A 188 -9.93 -8.96 2.25
N ILE A 189 -10.41 -9.77 3.20
CA ILE A 189 -10.71 -11.19 2.99
C ILE A 189 -11.80 -11.35 1.92
N SER A 190 -12.83 -10.53 1.99
CA SER A 190 -13.92 -10.53 0.99
C SER A 190 -13.39 -10.14 -0.39
N PHE A 191 -12.54 -9.13 -0.46
CA PHE A 191 -11.88 -8.69 -1.69
C PHE A 191 -10.99 -9.79 -2.28
N GLU A 192 -10.18 -10.47 -1.47
CA GLU A 192 -9.34 -11.60 -1.93
C GLU A 192 -10.19 -12.74 -2.50
N ARG A 193 -11.34 -13.07 -1.87
CA ARG A 193 -12.30 -14.04 -2.41
C ARG A 193 -12.88 -13.59 -3.76
N GLY A 194 -13.20 -12.31 -3.89
CA GLY A 194 -13.65 -11.74 -5.16
C GLY A 194 -12.62 -11.84 -6.27
N LEU A 195 -11.34 -11.60 -5.96
CA LEU A 195 -10.22 -11.80 -6.89
C LEU A 195 -10.12 -13.27 -7.32
N ALA A 196 -10.20 -14.20 -6.36
CA ALA A 196 -10.13 -15.64 -6.65
C ALA A 196 -11.27 -16.10 -7.54
N ALA A 197 -12.50 -15.63 -7.29
CA ALA A 197 -13.68 -15.95 -8.09
C ALA A 197 -13.59 -15.45 -9.55
N ARG A 198 -12.76 -14.44 -9.81
CA ARG A 198 -12.49 -13.85 -11.13
C ARG A 198 -11.14 -14.27 -11.72
N GLU A 199 -10.48 -15.26 -11.13
CA GLU A 199 -9.16 -15.75 -11.56
C GLU A 199 -8.09 -14.64 -11.63
N ILE A 200 -8.24 -13.59 -10.82
CA ILE A 200 -7.23 -12.55 -10.69
C ILE A 200 -6.15 -13.01 -9.72
N SER A 201 -4.94 -13.22 -10.22
CA SER A 201 -3.83 -13.82 -9.47
C SER A 201 -2.78 -12.79 -9.00
N LEU A 202 -3.07 -11.50 -9.12
CA LEU A 202 -2.14 -10.44 -8.73
C LEU A 202 -1.86 -10.49 -7.22
N PRO A 203 -0.58 -10.38 -6.78
CA PRO A 203 -0.24 -10.24 -5.38
C PRO A 203 -0.88 -8.98 -4.76
N ILE A 204 -1.29 -9.09 -3.50
CA ILE A 204 -1.92 -8.00 -2.75
C ILE A 204 -0.93 -7.40 -1.76
N HIS A 205 -0.68 -6.11 -1.85
CA HIS A 205 -0.09 -5.30 -0.79
C HIS A 205 -1.25 -4.69 -0.01
N ALA A 206 -1.50 -5.23 1.18
CA ALA A 206 -2.69 -4.92 1.98
C ALA A 206 -2.55 -3.57 2.69
N GLY A 207 -3.45 -2.65 2.43
CA GLY A 207 -3.45 -1.31 3.02
C GLY A 207 -3.73 -1.35 4.53
N VAL A 208 -2.78 -0.86 5.32
CA VAL A 208 -2.87 -0.73 6.78
C VAL A 208 -2.57 0.70 7.17
N ALA A 209 -3.40 1.29 8.03
CA ALA A 209 -3.11 2.60 8.61
C ALA A 209 -1.93 2.47 9.59
N GLY A 210 -0.90 3.30 9.44
CA GLY A 210 0.16 3.44 10.44
C GLY A 210 -0.36 4.07 11.73
N PRO A 211 0.45 4.09 12.81
CA PRO A 211 0.08 4.77 14.05
C PRO A 211 -0.27 6.23 13.78
N THR A 212 -1.53 6.58 13.99
CA THR A 212 -2.01 7.95 13.75
C THR A 212 -3.19 8.27 14.66
N PRO A 213 -3.38 9.54 15.08
CA PRO A 213 -4.56 9.93 15.84
C PRO A 213 -5.84 9.61 15.04
N PHE A 214 -6.81 9.00 15.68
CA PHE A 214 -8.05 8.56 15.05
C PHE A 214 -8.83 9.71 14.38
N THR A 215 -8.79 10.90 14.98
CA THR A 215 -9.41 12.12 14.40
C THR A 215 -8.81 12.51 13.05
N LYS A 216 -7.52 12.27 12.85
CA LYS A 216 -6.81 12.51 11.59
C LYS A 216 -7.22 11.47 10.54
N LEU A 217 -7.28 10.19 10.96
CA LEU A 217 -7.70 9.10 10.12
C LEU A 217 -9.14 9.24 9.61
N LEU A 218 -10.07 9.74 10.46
CA LEU A 218 -11.45 10.02 10.06
C LEU A 218 -11.55 10.97 8.86
N LYS A 219 -10.70 12.00 8.83
CA LYS A 219 -10.68 12.96 7.70
C LYS A 219 -10.26 12.29 6.40
N TYR A 220 -9.27 11.41 6.44
CA TYR A 220 -8.82 10.66 5.27
C TYR A 220 -9.84 9.60 4.85
N ALA A 221 -10.43 8.87 5.80
CA ALA A 221 -11.43 7.86 5.52
C ALA A 221 -12.66 8.41 4.76
N ALA A 222 -13.16 9.57 5.19
CA ALA A 222 -14.25 10.25 4.51
C ALA A 222 -13.88 10.67 3.07
N HIS A 223 -12.64 11.08 2.84
CA HIS A 223 -12.15 11.49 1.52
C HIS A 223 -11.89 10.29 0.59
N CYS A 224 -11.42 9.18 1.16
CA CYS A 224 -11.06 7.97 0.41
C CYS A 224 -12.22 6.97 0.23
N GLY A 225 -13.42 7.28 0.74
CA GLY A 225 -14.58 6.40 0.63
C GLY A 225 -14.51 5.15 1.52
N VAL A 226 -13.62 5.12 2.50
CA VAL A 226 -13.51 4.03 3.47
C VAL A 226 -14.61 4.18 4.51
N GLY A 227 -15.73 3.51 4.30
CA GLY A 227 -16.96 3.77 5.07
C GLY A 227 -17.51 2.57 5.83
N ALA A 228 -17.35 1.35 5.33
CA ALA A 228 -17.93 0.16 5.95
C ALA A 228 -17.18 -0.22 7.25
N SER A 229 -15.87 -0.40 7.17
CA SER A 229 -15.04 -0.71 8.34
C SER A 229 -14.99 0.46 9.32
N LEU A 230 -15.03 1.72 8.83
CA LEU A 230 -15.13 2.89 9.68
C LEU A 230 -16.40 2.86 10.54
N ARG A 231 -17.57 2.53 9.96
CA ARG A 231 -18.84 2.41 10.72
C ARG A 231 -18.77 1.31 11.77
N ALA A 232 -18.12 0.19 11.46
CA ALA A 232 -17.96 -0.90 12.43
C ALA A 232 -17.15 -0.46 13.66
N VAL A 233 -16.08 0.31 13.46
CA VAL A 233 -15.24 0.83 14.57
C VAL A 233 -15.94 1.98 15.32
N THR A 234 -16.58 2.91 14.61
CA THR A 234 -17.20 4.10 15.22
C THR A 234 -18.54 3.81 15.89
N GLY A 235 -19.31 2.81 15.41
CA GLY A 235 -20.60 2.44 15.98
C GLY A 235 -20.53 2.11 17.47
N ASN A 236 -19.47 1.44 17.89
CA ASN A 236 -19.22 1.14 19.32
C ASN A 236 -18.58 2.31 20.07
N ALA A 237 -17.81 3.17 19.42
CA ALA A 237 -17.08 4.26 20.05
C ALA A 237 -17.94 5.52 20.28
N LEU A 238 -18.88 5.80 19.37
CA LEU A 238 -19.85 6.89 19.50
C LEU A 238 -20.76 6.72 20.73
N SER A 239 -21.15 5.47 21.04
CA SER A 239 -21.97 5.16 22.23
C SER A 239 -21.22 5.35 23.55
N LEU A 240 -19.90 5.46 23.54
CA LEU A 240 -19.05 5.51 24.73
C LEU A 240 -18.36 6.87 24.96
N GLY A 241 -18.56 7.87 24.09
CA GLY A 241 -17.92 9.21 24.22
C GLY A 241 -16.39 9.21 24.15
N ARG A 242 -15.77 8.14 23.60
CA ARG A 242 -14.32 7.89 23.65
C ARG A 242 -13.56 8.28 22.37
N LEU A 243 -14.22 8.87 21.39
CA LEU A 243 -13.62 9.21 20.08
C LEU A 243 -12.32 10.03 20.14
N PRO A 244 -12.16 11.04 21.01
CA PRO A 244 -10.96 11.89 21.02
C PRO A 244 -9.69 11.18 21.48
N HIS A 245 -9.80 10.06 22.18
CA HIS A 245 -8.68 9.31 22.77
C HIS A 245 -8.37 7.99 22.03
N LEU A 246 -9.09 7.69 20.94
CA LEU A 246 -8.81 6.50 20.14
C LEU A 246 -7.57 6.74 19.28
N VAL A 247 -6.57 5.90 19.48
CA VAL A 247 -5.45 5.69 18.56
C VAL A 247 -5.87 4.60 17.58
N THR A 248 -5.38 4.65 16.33
CA THR A 248 -5.57 3.55 15.39
C THR A 248 -5.05 2.24 15.99
N ARG A 249 -5.85 1.19 15.85
CA ARG A 249 -5.43 -0.17 16.23
C ARG A 249 -4.69 -0.81 15.05
N SER A 250 -3.60 -0.16 14.64
CA SER A 250 -2.74 -0.61 13.53
C SER A 250 -2.18 -2.00 13.77
N ASP A 251 -1.90 -2.33 15.01
CA ASP A 251 -1.45 -3.63 15.49
C ASP A 251 -2.50 -4.73 15.28
N GLU A 252 -3.76 -4.48 15.64
CA GLU A 252 -4.86 -5.45 15.44
C GLU A 252 -5.16 -5.65 13.95
N MET A 253 -5.20 -4.55 13.18
CA MET A 253 -5.42 -4.64 11.74
C MET A 253 -4.30 -5.44 11.07
N LEU A 254 -3.04 -5.16 11.41
CA LEU A 254 -1.88 -5.87 10.87
C LEU A 254 -1.93 -7.37 11.20
N LEU A 255 -2.22 -7.72 12.45
CA LEU A 255 -2.39 -9.12 12.86
C LEU A 255 -3.57 -9.77 12.17
N GLY A 256 -4.69 -9.07 12.01
CA GLY A 256 -5.86 -9.55 11.27
C GLY A 256 -5.53 -9.88 9.82
N VAL A 257 -4.81 -8.99 9.13
CA VAL A 257 -4.33 -9.20 7.75
C VAL A 257 -3.38 -10.40 7.69
N TYR A 258 -2.42 -10.48 8.63
CA TYR A 258 -1.48 -11.60 8.67
C TYR A 258 -2.19 -12.95 8.88
N ARG A 259 -3.16 -13.00 9.82
CA ARG A 259 -3.97 -14.21 10.06
C ARG A 259 -4.81 -14.61 8.86
N ALA A 260 -5.40 -13.63 8.18
CA ALA A 260 -6.14 -13.89 6.94
C ALA A 260 -5.25 -14.58 5.90
N LYS A 261 -4.00 -14.10 5.75
CA LYS A 261 -2.99 -14.73 4.92
C LYS A 261 -2.69 -16.17 5.36
N GLN A 262 -2.49 -16.42 6.64
CA GLN A 262 -2.16 -17.77 7.16
C GLN A 262 -3.33 -18.75 7.05
N ALA A 263 -4.56 -18.27 7.16
CA ALA A 263 -5.76 -19.10 7.07
C ALA A 263 -6.05 -19.63 5.66
N ASN A 264 -5.39 -19.10 4.64
CA ASN A 264 -5.56 -19.49 3.25
C ASN A 264 -4.19 -19.81 2.62
N ALA A 265 -3.91 -21.09 2.36
CA ALA A 265 -2.65 -21.54 1.76
C ALA A 265 -2.41 -20.93 0.35
N GLU A 266 -3.49 -20.54 -0.34
CA GLU A 266 -3.43 -19.88 -1.64
C GLU A 266 -3.61 -18.36 -1.55
N SER A 267 -3.41 -17.78 -0.36
CA SER A 267 -3.57 -16.34 -0.15
C SER A 267 -2.68 -15.55 -1.09
N ARG A 268 -3.27 -14.53 -1.69
CA ARG A 268 -2.59 -13.55 -2.54
C ARG A 268 -2.05 -12.36 -1.74
N ILE A 269 -2.32 -12.30 -0.44
CA ILE A 269 -1.77 -11.28 0.44
C ILE A 269 -0.26 -11.51 0.55
N PHE A 270 0.49 -10.68 -0.16
CA PHE A 270 1.95 -10.77 -0.20
C PHE A 270 2.56 -10.07 1.01
N ALA A 271 2.23 -8.79 1.22
CA ALA A 271 2.82 -7.92 2.23
C ALA A 271 1.86 -6.79 2.65
N PRO A 272 2.09 -6.10 3.78
CA PRO A 272 1.35 -4.91 4.13
C PRO A 272 1.88 -3.68 3.39
N HIS A 273 0.99 -2.70 3.14
CA HIS A 273 1.32 -1.36 2.67
C HIS A 273 0.82 -0.33 3.69
N PHE A 274 1.73 0.46 4.27
CA PHE A 274 1.41 1.33 5.39
C PHE A 274 1.18 2.78 4.98
N PHE A 275 -0.01 3.28 5.27
CA PHE A 275 -0.40 4.67 5.09
C PHE A 275 0.03 5.51 6.29
N ALA A 276 0.97 6.44 6.10
CA ALA A 276 1.56 7.20 7.19
C ALA A 276 0.72 8.40 7.67
N PHE A 277 -0.23 8.90 6.86
CA PHE A 277 -1.13 10.02 7.18
C PHE A 277 -0.41 11.24 7.79
N GLY A 278 0.80 11.56 7.29
CA GLY A 278 1.65 12.64 7.77
C GLY A 278 2.41 12.35 9.08
N GLY A 279 2.37 11.10 9.57
CA GLY A 279 3.21 10.59 10.66
C GLY A 279 4.33 9.69 10.12
N VAL A 280 5.06 10.14 9.10
CA VAL A 280 6.03 9.31 8.36
C VAL A 280 7.10 8.72 9.26
N LEU A 281 7.75 9.53 10.09
CA LEU A 281 8.82 9.03 10.98
C LEU A 281 8.28 8.18 12.13
N GLU A 282 7.09 8.49 12.64
CA GLU A 282 6.42 7.69 13.67
C GLU A 282 6.07 6.30 13.11
N THR A 283 5.47 6.26 11.91
CA THR A 283 5.22 5.00 11.20
C THR A 283 6.50 4.24 10.94
N ALA A 284 7.56 4.89 10.45
CA ALA A 284 8.83 4.23 10.17
C ALA A 284 9.48 3.62 11.42
N ARG A 285 9.47 4.33 12.55
CA ARG A 285 9.99 3.80 13.82
C ARG A 285 9.17 2.61 14.32
N TRP A 286 7.85 2.68 14.19
CA TRP A 286 6.96 1.58 14.52
C TRP A 286 7.23 0.34 13.64
N LEU A 287 7.37 0.52 12.32
CA LEU A 287 7.75 -0.55 11.39
C LEU A 287 9.11 -1.16 11.76
N ARG A 288 10.10 -0.30 12.02
CA ARG A 288 11.44 -0.75 12.44
C ARG A 288 11.38 -1.60 13.69
N ALA A 289 10.65 -1.17 14.70
CA ALA A 289 10.50 -1.93 15.95
C ALA A 289 9.88 -3.31 15.70
N ILE A 290 8.89 -3.42 14.80
CA ILE A 290 8.30 -4.72 14.44
C ILE A 290 9.32 -5.58 13.68
N ILE A 291 10.01 -5.03 12.69
CA ILE A 291 11.00 -5.76 11.89
C ILE A 291 12.12 -6.31 12.79
N ASP A 292 12.57 -5.53 13.78
CA ASP A 292 13.59 -5.94 14.75
C ASP A 292 13.04 -6.88 15.84
N GLY A 293 11.73 -7.15 15.86
CA GLY A 293 11.07 -7.98 16.87
C GLY A 293 10.98 -7.30 18.24
N SER A 294 11.05 -5.97 18.32
CA SER A 294 10.94 -5.18 19.55
C SER A 294 9.48 -4.90 19.91
N PHE A 295 8.67 -5.94 20.03
CA PHE A 295 7.26 -5.86 20.43
C PHE A 295 6.85 -7.05 21.28
N GLU A 296 5.73 -6.92 21.99
CA GLU A 296 5.10 -8.00 22.76
C GLU A 296 3.66 -8.19 22.31
N LEU A 297 3.32 -9.45 21.98
CA LEU A 297 1.94 -9.83 21.70
C LEU A 297 1.11 -9.73 23.00
N ASP A 298 -0.15 -9.31 22.88
CA ASP A 298 -1.08 -9.39 23.99
C ASP A 298 -1.42 -10.86 24.34
N SER A 299 -1.97 -11.10 25.53
CA SER A 299 -2.28 -12.46 26.01
C SER A 299 -3.30 -13.21 25.14
N ALA A 300 -4.08 -12.51 24.34
CA ALA A 300 -5.05 -13.07 23.40
C ALA A 300 -4.51 -13.09 21.96
N GLU A 301 -3.28 -12.60 21.77
CA GLU A 301 -2.61 -12.42 20.46
C GLU A 301 -3.47 -11.66 19.45
N ARG A 302 -4.34 -10.76 19.87
CA ARG A 302 -5.18 -9.93 18.99
C ARG A 302 -4.54 -8.62 18.62
N GLY A 303 -3.54 -8.20 19.39
CA GLY A 303 -2.76 -6.99 19.22
C GLY A 303 -1.35 -7.17 19.77
N PHE A 304 -0.57 -6.11 19.70
CA PHE A 304 0.77 -6.05 20.29
C PHE A 304 1.13 -4.61 20.69
N SER A 305 2.10 -4.50 21.58
CA SER A 305 2.71 -3.22 21.96
C SER A 305 4.18 -3.19 21.61
N ILE A 306 4.68 -2.02 21.16
CA ILE A 306 6.11 -1.80 20.94
C ILE A 306 6.80 -1.70 22.30
N LYS A 307 7.94 -2.37 22.45
CA LYS A 307 8.80 -2.23 23.62
C LYS A 307 9.47 -0.85 23.61
N THR A 308 9.29 -0.11 24.67
CA THR A 308 9.96 1.18 24.92
C THR A 308 11.38 0.99 25.40
#